data_582751ecc4b50dba35804e64a5e6bfda
#
_entry.id   582751ecc4b50dba35804e64a5e6bfda
#
_cell.length_a   1.000
_cell.length_b   1.000
_cell.length_c   1.000
_cell.angle_alpha   90.00
_cell.angle_beta   90.00
_cell.angle_gamma   90.00
#
_symmetry.space_group_name_H-M   'P 1'
#
loop_
_entity.id
_entity.type
_entity.pdbx_description
1 polymer ?
#
loop_
_entity_poly.entity_id
_entity_poly.type
_entity_poly.pdbx_seq_one_letter_code
_entity_poly.pdbx_strand_id
1 'polypeptide(L)'
;MKVLYDHQTFTGSQYGGISRYFYELMNAFAGRQDIEFELSLKFSNSEYLRDVNYSHPVRYQHFANNLRANQLFSRINRLYSSTKLCLGNFDIFHPTYYHSYFLDKVGKKPMVLTFHDVVSEKSGSMFRVLGEGLSELKQQLL
;
A
#
# COMPACT_ATOMS: atom_id res chain seq x y z
N MET A 1 16.22 9.79 5.97
CA MET A 1 14.80 10.01 5.66
C MET A 1 14.11 8.66 5.66
N LYS A 2 12.96 8.53 6.38
CA LYS A 2 12.23 7.26 6.49
C LYS A 2 10.90 7.33 5.73
N VAL A 3 10.70 6.43 4.78
CA VAL A 3 9.46 6.28 3.99
C VAL A 3 8.63 5.13 4.52
N LEU A 4 7.36 5.37 4.81
CA LEU A 4 6.40 4.32 5.16
C LEU A 4 5.55 3.95 3.94
N TYR A 5 5.60 2.70 3.52
CA TYR A 5 4.69 2.10 2.53
C TYR A 5 3.59 1.31 3.23
N ASP A 6 2.40 1.30 2.65
CA ASP A 6 1.31 0.49 3.17
C ASP A 6 1.16 -0.87 2.46
N HIS A 7 0.17 -1.62 2.91
CA HIS A 7 -0.05 -3.00 2.50
C HIS A 7 -0.79 -3.18 1.18
N GLN A 8 -1.46 -2.16 0.65
CA GLN A 8 -2.59 -2.31 -0.27
C GLN A 8 -2.27 -3.16 -1.50
N THR A 9 -1.21 -2.81 -2.26
CA THR A 9 -0.87 -3.52 -3.51
C THR A 9 -0.32 -4.93 -3.29
N PHE A 10 0.18 -5.24 -2.08
CA PHE A 10 0.77 -6.54 -1.74
C PHE A 10 -0.20 -7.50 -1.04
N THR A 11 -1.44 -7.06 -0.84
CA THR A 11 -2.51 -7.87 -0.24
C THR A 11 -3.44 -8.39 -1.33
N GLY A 12 -3.61 -9.70 -1.42
CA GLY A 12 -4.62 -10.32 -2.28
C GLY A 12 -4.21 -10.61 -3.73
N SER A 13 -3.07 -10.10 -4.21
CA SER A 13 -2.56 -10.38 -5.55
C SER A 13 -1.17 -11.01 -5.52
N GLN A 14 -0.99 -12.12 -6.26
CA GLN A 14 0.32 -12.75 -6.42
C GLN A 14 1.23 -11.93 -7.35
N TYR A 15 0.67 -11.45 -8.44
CA TYR A 15 1.36 -10.68 -9.46
C TYR A 15 0.55 -9.44 -9.82
N GLY A 16 1.23 -8.35 -10.15
CA GLY A 16 0.58 -7.13 -10.59
C GLY A 16 1.59 -6.07 -11.01
N GLY A 17 1.26 -5.23 -11.98
CA GLY A 17 2.13 -4.15 -12.44
C GLY A 17 2.43 -3.13 -11.35
N ILE A 18 1.43 -2.79 -10.54
CA ILE A 18 1.58 -1.84 -9.42
C ILE A 18 2.46 -2.42 -8.32
N SER A 19 2.25 -3.69 -7.94
CA SER A 19 3.10 -4.35 -6.95
C SER A 19 4.54 -4.49 -7.45
N ARG A 20 4.75 -4.74 -8.74
CA ARG A 20 6.09 -4.73 -9.34
C ARG A 20 6.74 -3.35 -9.27
N TYR A 21 6.01 -2.29 -9.60
CA TYR A 21 6.53 -0.93 -9.51
C TYR A 21 7.04 -0.61 -8.09
N PHE A 22 6.23 -0.87 -7.06
CA PHE A 22 6.65 -0.62 -5.68
C PHE A 22 7.78 -1.56 -5.23
N TYR A 23 7.79 -2.80 -5.68
CA TYR A 23 8.90 -3.73 -5.45
C TYR A 23 10.22 -3.18 -6.00
N GLU A 24 10.26 -2.76 -7.27
CA GLU A 24 11.46 -2.19 -7.90
C GLU A 24 11.90 -0.89 -7.21
N LEU A 25 10.96 -0.03 -6.82
CA LEU A 25 11.24 1.19 -6.07
C LEU A 25 11.87 0.91 -4.71
N MET A 26 11.33 -0.03 -3.94
CA MET A 26 11.88 -0.42 -2.65
C MET A 26 13.26 -1.08 -2.79
N ASN A 27 13.47 -1.91 -3.82
CA ASN A 27 14.79 -2.48 -4.11
C ASN A 27 15.83 -1.41 -4.43
N ALA A 28 15.45 -0.39 -5.20
CA ALA A 28 16.34 0.74 -5.48
C ALA A 28 16.71 1.52 -4.20
N PHE A 29 15.82 1.58 -3.21
CA PHE A 29 16.09 2.21 -1.92
C PHE A 29 16.89 1.32 -0.96
N ALA A 30 16.75 0.00 -1.03
CA ALA A 30 17.43 -0.94 -0.14
C ALA A 30 18.96 -0.84 -0.17
N GLY A 31 19.52 -0.37 -1.28
CA GLY A 31 20.97 -0.12 -1.42
C GLY A 31 21.43 1.28 -0.99
N ARG A 32 20.53 2.17 -0.54
CA ARG A 32 20.84 3.55 -0.20
C ARG A 32 21.02 3.73 1.31
N GLN A 33 22.00 4.56 1.69
CA GLN A 33 22.24 4.89 3.10
C GLN A 33 21.43 6.11 3.59
N ASP A 34 20.96 6.95 2.67
CA ASP A 34 20.23 8.20 2.97
C ASP A 34 18.72 8.01 3.07
N ILE A 35 18.20 6.85 2.61
CA ILE A 35 16.79 6.51 2.64
C ILE A 35 16.60 5.20 3.40
N GLU A 36 15.81 5.26 4.47
CA GLU A 36 15.24 4.10 5.15
C GLU A 36 13.79 3.95 4.71
N PHE A 37 13.29 2.74 4.58
CA PHE A 37 11.87 2.52 4.33
C PHE A 37 11.33 1.36 5.14
N GLU A 38 10.03 1.38 5.37
CA GLU A 38 9.29 0.33 6.06
C GLU A 38 8.03 0.00 5.26
N LEU A 39 7.78 -1.30 5.04
CA LEU A 39 6.54 -1.79 4.46
C LEU A 39 5.64 -2.31 5.59
N SER A 40 4.51 -1.63 5.83
CA SER A 40 3.55 -2.00 6.89
C SER A 40 2.62 -3.13 6.44
N LEU A 41 3.16 -4.33 6.39
CA LEU A 41 2.51 -5.54 5.87
C LEU A 41 2.74 -6.71 6.83
N LYS A 42 1.69 -7.48 7.17
CA LYS A 42 1.77 -8.70 7.99
C LYS A 42 1.53 -9.97 7.18
N PHE A 43 0.59 -9.94 6.25
CA PHE A 43 0.21 -11.08 5.45
C PHE A 43 0.27 -10.74 3.96
N SER A 44 0.91 -11.60 3.17
CA SER A 44 1.00 -11.43 1.72
C SER A 44 1.07 -12.77 1.00
N ASN A 45 0.53 -12.81 -0.22
CA ASN A 45 0.79 -13.86 -1.19
C ASN A 45 1.54 -13.34 -2.43
N SER A 46 2.02 -12.10 -2.39
CA SER A 46 2.80 -11.51 -3.49
C SER A 46 4.12 -12.26 -3.69
N GLU A 47 4.39 -12.69 -4.91
CA GLU A 47 5.64 -13.35 -5.27
C GLU A 47 6.83 -12.39 -5.27
N TYR A 48 6.60 -11.10 -5.50
CA TYR A 48 7.67 -10.09 -5.44
C TYR A 48 8.33 -9.97 -4.06
N LEU A 49 7.62 -10.32 -2.98
CA LEU A 49 8.14 -10.24 -1.62
C LEU A 49 8.70 -11.57 -1.10
N ARG A 50 8.92 -12.54 -1.97
CA ARG A 50 9.37 -13.88 -1.56
C ARG A 50 10.78 -13.90 -1.02
N ASP A 51 11.69 -13.25 -1.72
CA ASP A 51 13.13 -13.36 -1.50
C ASP A 51 13.76 -11.99 -1.16
N VAL A 52 12.98 -11.06 -0.58
CA VAL A 52 13.47 -9.75 -0.17
C VAL A 52 13.95 -9.76 1.29
N ASN A 53 15.00 -8.99 1.59
CA ASN A 53 15.58 -8.92 2.93
C ASN A 53 14.90 -7.88 3.85
N TYR A 54 14.07 -7.01 3.30
CA TYR A 54 13.47 -5.88 4.02
C TYR A 54 12.03 -6.12 4.49
N SER A 55 11.40 -7.23 4.09
CA SER A 55 10.03 -7.55 4.48
C SER A 55 9.82 -9.06 4.53
N HIS A 56 9.27 -9.55 5.63
CA HIS A 56 8.99 -10.97 5.84
C HIS A 56 7.54 -11.19 6.25
N PRO A 57 6.57 -10.92 5.35
CA PRO A 57 5.16 -11.16 5.65
C PRO A 57 4.87 -12.66 5.74
N VAL A 58 3.90 -13.01 6.59
CA VAL A 58 3.39 -14.38 6.63
C VAL A 58 2.69 -14.69 5.30
N ARG A 59 3.16 -15.73 4.62
CA ARG A 59 2.60 -16.14 3.34
C ARG A 59 1.37 -17.01 3.53
N TYR A 60 0.32 -16.75 2.75
CA TYR A 60 -0.94 -17.47 2.84
C TYR A 60 -1.39 -18.09 1.51
N GLN A 61 -0.45 -18.56 0.71
CA GLN A 61 -0.71 -19.16 -0.62
C GLN A 61 -1.80 -20.26 -0.60
N HIS A 62 -1.83 -21.08 0.46
CA HIS A 62 -2.84 -22.13 0.61
C HIS A 62 -4.28 -21.60 0.76
N PHE A 63 -4.44 -20.33 1.10
CA PHE A 63 -5.73 -19.67 1.26
C PHE A 63 -6.04 -18.66 0.15
N ALA A 64 -5.19 -18.53 -0.87
CA ALA A 64 -5.29 -17.50 -1.90
C ALA A 64 -6.66 -17.51 -2.63
N ASN A 65 -7.27 -18.67 -2.79
CA ASN A 65 -8.59 -18.83 -3.42
C ASN A 65 -9.77 -18.69 -2.43
N ASN A 66 -9.50 -18.48 -1.14
CA ASN A 66 -10.54 -18.33 -0.13
C ASN A 66 -10.84 -16.85 0.10
N LEU A 67 -11.98 -16.38 -0.43
CA LEU A 67 -12.40 -14.98 -0.31
C LEU A 67 -12.50 -14.49 1.14
N ARG A 68 -12.97 -15.33 2.07
CA ARG A 68 -13.10 -14.97 3.50
C ARG A 68 -11.72 -14.79 4.15
N ALA A 69 -10.78 -15.68 3.84
CA ALA A 69 -9.41 -15.57 4.33
C ALA A 69 -8.72 -14.31 3.79
N ASN A 70 -8.87 -14.01 2.49
CA ASN A 70 -8.34 -12.81 1.88
C ASN A 70 -8.91 -11.53 2.53
N GLN A 71 -10.21 -11.50 2.81
CA GLN A 71 -10.84 -10.37 3.53
C GLN A 71 -10.30 -10.21 4.94
N LEU A 72 -10.10 -11.32 5.67
CA LEU A 72 -9.53 -11.29 7.01
C LEU A 72 -8.10 -10.76 7.01
N PHE A 73 -7.24 -11.27 6.14
CA PHE A 73 -5.85 -10.81 6.01
C PHE A 73 -5.76 -9.35 5.59
N SER A 74 -6.63 -8.91 4.70
CA SER A 74 -6.73 -7.50 4.31
C SER A 74 -7.10 -6.61 5.50
N ARG A 75 -8.05 -7.03 6.34
CA ARG A 75 -8.42 -6.29 7.57
C ARG A 75 -7.27 -6.21 8.56
N ILE A 76 -6.55 -7.33 8.79
CA ILE A 76 -5.39 -7.37 9.69
C ILE A 76 -4.27 -6.45 9.17
N ASN A 77 -3.96 -6.53 7.88
CA ASN A 77 -2.98 -5.66 7.26
C ASN A 77 -3.35 -4.18 7.41
N ARG A 78 -4.62 -3.83 7.18
CA ARG A 78 -5.12 -2.46 7.33
C ARG A 78 -5.00 -1.96 8.77
N LEU A 79 -5.36 -2.79 9.76
CA LEU A 79 -5.19 -2.44 11.18
C LEU A 79 -3.73 -2.22 11.52
N TYR A 80 -2.84 -3.09 11.04
CA TYR A 80 -1.40 -2.96 11.26
C TYR A 80 -0.84 -1.68 10.61
N SER A 81 -1.18 -1.41 9.35
CA SER A 81 -0.78 -0.17 8.68
C SER A 81 -1.33 1.07 9.38
N SER A 82 -2.60 1.02 9.84
CA SER A 82 -3.21 2.09 10.62
C SER A 82 -2.44 2.36 11.92
N THR A 83 -2.03 1.31 12.63
CA THR A 83 -1.21 1.46 13.85
C THR A 83 0.14 2.12 13.55
N LYS A 84 0.81 1.72 12.46
CA LYS A 84 2.08 2.34 12.03
C LYS A 84 1.92 3.82 11.68
N LEU A 85 0.83 4.18 11.00
CA LEU A 85 0.48 5.57 10.69
C LEU A 85 0.27 6.38 11.97
N CYS A 86 -0.52 5.88 12.92
CA CYS A 86 -0.79 6.55 14.19
C CYS A 86 0.48 6.71 15.05
N LEU A 87 1.40 5.77 15.03
CA LEU A 87 2.70 5.89 15.73
C LEU A 87 3.59 6.97 15.12
N GLY A 88 3.41 7.34 13.85
CA GLY A 88 4.07 8.47 13.21
C GLY A 88 5.59 8.35 13.07
N ASN A 89 6.16 7.16 13.23
CA ASN A 89 7.62 6.94 13.12
C ASN A 89 8.08 6.82 11.65
N PHE A 90 7.82 7.86 10.87
CA PHE A 90 8.21 8.01 9.47
C PHE A 90 8.25 9.49 9.11
N ASP A 91 8.96 9.84 8.05
CA ASP A 91 9.04 11.21 7.52
C ASP A 91 8.03 11.42 6.39
N ILE A 92 7.88 10.42 5.51
CA ILE A 92 7.00 10.45 4.34
C ILE A 92 6.14 9.20 4.33
N PHE A 93 4.85 9.36 4.04
CA PHE A 93 3.94 8.25 3.74
C PHE A 93 3.74 8.11 2.23
N HIS A 94 3.86 6.88 1.71
CA HIS A 94 3.63 6.58 0.31
C HIS A 94 2.64 5.42 0.20
N PRO A 95 1.31 5.69 0.10
CA PRO A 95 0.32 4.64 -0.09
C PRO A 95 0.56 3.91 -1.40
N THR A 96 0.42 2.59 -1.36
CA THR A 96 0.71 1.74 -2.52
C THR A 96 -0.50 1.52 -3.42
N TYR A 97 -1.68 2.01 -3.01
CA TYR A 97 -2.91 2.00 -3.80
C TYR A 97 -3.90 3.07 -3.31
N TYR A 98 -5.12 3.12 -3.86
CA TYR A 98 -6.05 4.25 -3.76
C TYR A 98 -7.10 4.16 -2.65
N HIS A 99 -7.08 3.14 -1.78
CA HIS A 99 -8.04 3.09 -0.69
C HIS A 99 -7.71 4.11 0.39
N SER A 100 -8.65 4.97 0.72
CA SER A 100 -8.50 6.19 1.53
C SER A 100 -8.35 6.00 3.05
N TYR A 101 -8.28 4.77 3.58
CA TYR A 101 -8.29 4.47 5.03
C TYR A 101 -7.22 5.22 5.85
N PHE A 102 -6.19 5.73 5.21
CA PHE A 102 -5.06 6.40 5.85
C PHE A 102 -5.30 7.90 6.06
N LEU A 103 -6.27 8.53 5.39
CA LEU A 103 -6.45 9.98 5.40
C LEU A 103 -6.60 10.56 6.81
N ASP A 104 -7.40 9.92 7.66
CA ASP A 104 -7.62 10.35 9.04
C ASP A 104 -6.42 10.05 9.98
N LYS A 105 -5.40 9.31 9.50
CA LYS A 105 -4.32 8.75 10.32
C LYS A 105 -2.95 9.30 9.98
N VAL A 106 -2.76 9.76 8.74
CA VAL A 106 -1.46 10.30 8.29
C VAL A 106 -1.15 11.65 8.94
N GLY A 107 -2.17 12.34 9.41
CA GLY A 107 -2.04 13.65 10.09
C GLY A 107 -1.46 14.70 9.13
N LYS A 108 -0.48 15.46 9.63
CA LYS A 108 0.21 16.51 8.86
C LYS A 108 1.50 16.01 8.19
N LYS A 109 1.75 14.73 8.17
CA LYS A 109 2.97 14.16 7.57
C LYS A 109 2.92 14.30 6.04
N PRO A 110 4.06 14.60 5.39
CA PRO A 110 4.14 14.60 3.93
C PRO A 110 3.71 13.27 3.34
N MET A 111 3.00 13.33 2.23
CA MET A 111 2.53 12.16 1.50
C MET A 111 2.90 12.25 0.03
N VAL A 112 3.35 11.14 -0.54
CA VAL A 112 3.57 10.96 -1.98
C VAL A 112 2.51 10.02 -2.50
N LEU A 113 1.80 10.39 -3.55
CA LEU A 113 0.80 9.56 -4.20
C LEU A 113 1.21 9.29 -5.64
N THR A 114 1.32 8.02 -6.02
CA THR A 114 1.61 7.62 -7.40
C THR A 114 0.31 7.27 -8.12
N PHE A 115 0.02 7.97 -9.20
CA PHE A 115 -1.11 7.67 -10.08
C PHE A 115 -0.64 6.71 -11.19
N HIS A 116 -1.14 5.47 -11.16
CA HIS A 116 -0.73 4.42 -12.09
C HIS A 116 -1.55 4.40 -13.39
N ASP A 117 -2.77 4.92 -13.36
CA ASP A 117 -3.67 4.87 -14.50
C ASP A 117 -4.69 6.02 -14.46
N VAL A 118 -4.80 6.71 -15.59
CA VAL A 118 -5.85 7.72 -15.86
C VAL A 118 -6.96 7.17 -16.77
N VAL A 119 -6.84 5.92 -17.25
CA VAL A 119 -7.84 5.28 -18.13
C VAL A 119 -9.16 5.08 -17.39
N SER A 120 -9.11 4.86 -16.10
CA SER A 120 -10.31 4.77 -15.25
C SER A 120 -11.15 6.06 -15.29
N GLU A 121 -10.57 7.23 -15.54
CA GLU A 121 -11.34 8.49 -15.70
C GLU A 121 -12.28 8.49 -16.92
N LYS A 122 -12.06 7.64 -17.90
CA LYS A 122 -12.86 7.56 -19.12
C LYS A 122 -13.92 6.45 -19.13
N SER A 123 -13.87 5.52 -18.17
CA SER A 123 -14.78 4.37 -18.09
C SER A 123 -15.66 4.43 -16.84
N GLY A 124 -16.80 5.10 -16.94
CA GLY A 124 -17.68 5.49 -15.84
C GLY A 124 -18.27 4.41 -14.92
N SER A 125 -17.86 3.14 -15.00
CA SER A 125 -18.37 2.07 -14.14
C SER A 125 -17.37 1.62 -13.02
N MET A 126 -16.08 1.83 -13.20
CA MET A 126 -15.06 1.54 -12.20
C MET A 126 -14.83 2.72 -11.23
N PHE A 127 -15.37 3.88 -11.59
CA PHE A 127 -15.20 5.17 -10.92
C PHE A 127 -15.91 5.30 -9.58
N ARG A 128 -17.00 4.56 -9.31
CA ARG A 128 -17.71 4.74 -8.03
C ARG A 128 -16.88 4.38 -6.82
N VAL A 129 -16.00 3.40 -6.92
CA VAL A 129 -15.18 2.96 -5.78
C VAL A 129 -13.88 3.78 -5.65
N LEU A 130 -13.31 4.21 -6.77
CA LEU A 130 -12.10 5.04 -6.81
C LEU A 130 -12.42 6.54 -6.73
N GLY A 131 -13.55 6.96 -7.29
CA GLY A 131 -13.97 8.35 -7.33
C GLY A 131 -14.33 8.93 -5.97
N GLU A 132 -14.89 8.13 -5.07
CA GLU A 132 -15.19 8.57 -3.71
C GLU A 132 -13.88 8.84 -2.95
N GLY A 133 -12.91 7.93 -3.00
CA GLY A 133 -11.60 8.12 -2.36
C GLY A 133 -10.77 9.26 -2.97
N LEU A 134 -10.81 9.44 -4.30
CA LEU A 134 -10.09 10.51 -5.00
C LEU A 134 -10.75 11.87 -4.85
N SER A 135 -12.10 11.94 -4.79
CA SER A 135 -12.81 13.19 -4.54
C SER A 135 -12.59 13.69 -3.12
N GLU A 136 -12.54 12.79 -2.13
CA GLU A 136 -12.18 13.13 -0.76
C GLU A 136 -10.73 13.62 -0.66
N LEU A 137 -9.78 12.97 -1.34
CA LEU A 137 -8.40 13.42 -1.43
C LEU A 137 -8.26 14.80 -2.09
N LYS A 138 -8.97 15.07 -3.16
CA LYS A 138 -8.95 16.39 -3.83
C LYS A 138 -9.55 17.49 -2.98
N GLN A 139 -10.59 17.21 -2.20
CA GLN A 139 -11.21 18.21 -1.31
C GLN A 139 -10.37 18.54 -0.08
N GLN A 140 -9.47 17.66 0.36
CA GLN A 140 -8.58 17.91 1.50
C GLN A 140 -7.24 18.52 1.11
N LEU A 141 -6.87 18.52 -0.18
CA LEU A 141 -5.63 19.10 -0.70
C LEU A 141 -5.79 20.51 -1.28
N LEU A 142 -7.01 21.04 -1.33
CA LEU A 142 -7.35 22.42 -1.71
C LEU A 142 -7.74 23.25 -0.47
#